data_72cf4df77052643c4de77750730aa06d
#
_entry.id   72cf4df77052643c4de77750730aa06d
#
_cell.length_a   1.000
_cell.length_b   1.000
_cell.length_c   1.000
_cell.angle_alpha   90.00
_cell.angle_beta   90.00
_cell.angle_gamma   90.00
#
_symmetry.space_group_name_H-M   'P 1'
#
loop_
_entity.id
_entity.type
_entity.pdbx_description
1 polymer ?
#
loop_
_entity_poly.entity_id
_entity_poly.type
_entity_poly.pdbx_seq_one_letter_code
_entity_poly.pdbx_strand_id
1 'polypeptide(L)'
;YRRQRQMCIRDSIYSEVMFDQEISGEVPEHRDFIHQKLKRFVENELGCKFTVLRSDKTYDDVFHHIITRGPYEGLIRGFVWPGKCAVNRDCKMPPLRKYHKAQPDDTRSYVGIALDEPKRLARLNKEKDISLLAKYGMTEADAWRLCEKYDMLSPCYQHSKRNGCWFCPNASTSELSHMVNRHPDLFEKLIEWEHTDNLYYRRLTRTETPSEIKARLSGKSQPEFSISNQ
;
A
#
# COMPACT_ATOMS: atom_id res chain seq x y z
N TYR A 1 37.83 -24.45 -9.17
CA TYR A 1 36.45 -24.36 -8.69
C TYR A 1 36.14 -22.88 -8.34
N ARG A 2 35.66 -22.06 -9.30
CA ARG A 2 35.04 -20.77 -9.01
C ARG A 2 33.72 -21.07 -8.32
N ARG A 3 33.64 -20.82 -6.99
CA ARG A 3 32.36 -20.69 -6.31
C ARG A 3 31.57 -19.59 -7.05
N GLN A 4 30.56 -20.00 -7.82
CA GLN A 4 29.51 -19.09 -8.23
C GLN A 4 28.97 -18.50 -6.93
N ARG A 5 29.21 -17.21 -6.69
CA ARG A 5 28.51 -16.47 -5.66
C ARG A 5 27.04 -16.44 -6.15
N GLN A 6 26.27 -17.42 -5.68
CA GLN A 6 24.83 -17.30 -5.75
C GLN A 6 24.49 -15.97 -5.08
N MET A 7 23.90 -15.06 -5.85
CA MET A 7 23.30 -13.86 -5.29
C MET A 7 22.15 -14.35 -4.43
N CYS A 8 22.43 -14.59 -3.15
CA CYS A 8 21.39 -14.93 -2.19
C CYS A 8 20.55 -13.68 -1.96
N ILE A 9 19.28 -13.69 -2.39
CA ILE A 9 18.29 -12.77 -1.85
C ILE A 9 18.26 -13.08 -0.36
N ARG A 10 18.67 -12.12 0.46
CA ARG A 10 18.80 -12.32 1.91
C ARG A 10 17.51 -12.00 2.64
N ASP A 11 16.83 -10.95 2.21
CA ASP A 11 15.63 -10.43 2.86
C ASP A 11 14.55 -10.07 1.84
N SER A 12 13.31 -10.35 2.19
CA SER A 12 12.12 -9.76 1.60
C SER A 12 11.53 -8.76 2.59
N ILE A 13 11.29 -7.53 2.14
CA ILE A 13 10.89 -6.44 3.00
C ILE A 13 9.47 -6.02 2.67
N TYR A 14 8.64 -5.94 3.68
CA TYR A 14 7.31 -5.38 3.61
C TYR A 14 7.18 -4.17 4.54
N SER A 15 6.79 -3.02 4.01
CA SER A 15 6.52 -1.82 4.82
C SER A 15 5.02 -1.71 5.05
N GLU A 16 4.60 -2.09 6.25
CA GLU A 16 3.21 -2.02 6.70
C GLU A 16 2.90 -0.62 7.21
N VAL A 17 1.85 -0.02 6.67
CA VAL A 17 1.32 1.24 7.17
C VAL A 17 0.36 0.93 8.31
N MET A 18 0.48 1.66 9.42
CA MET A 18 -0.47 1.56 10.52
C MET A 18 -1.49 2.70 10.44
N PHE A 19 -2.77 2.40 10.73
CA PHE A 19 -3.82 3.40 10.87
C PHE A 19 -3.64 4.18 12.19
N ASP A 20 -3.55 3.44 13.28
CA ASP A 20 -3.20 3.90 14.63
C ASP A 20 -2.15 2.96 15.24
N GLN A 21 -1.98 2.94 16.56
CA GLN A 21 -1.00 2.08 17.22
C GLN A 21 -1.35 0.58 17.18
N GLU A 22 -2.62 0.25 16.95
CA GLU A 22 -3.14 -1.13 17.02
C GLU A 22 -3.61 -1.64 15.65
N ILE A 23 -4.24 -0.79 14.85
CA ILE A 23 -4.93 -1.15 13.62
C ILE A 23 -4.00 -0.95 12.41
N SER A 24 -3.85 -2.00 11.61
CA SER A 24 -3.16 -1.91 10.33
C SER A 24 -3.93 -1.03 9.33
N GLY A 25 -3.21 -0.25 8.56
CA GLY A 25 -3.76 0.54 7.47
C GLY A 25 -4.01 -0.26 6.18
N GLU A 26 -3.54 -1.50 6.11
CA GLU A 26 -3.77 -2.36 4.95
C GLU A 26 -5.20 -2.93 4.98
N VAL A 27 -5.79 -3.16 3.81
CA VAL A 27 -7.07 -3.88 3.71
C VAL A 27 -6.93 -5.24 4.42
N PRO A 28 -7.86 -5.64 5.32
CA PRO A 28 -7.68 -6.81 6.18
C PRO A 28 -7.30 -8.09 5.44
N GLU A 29 -7.97 -8.41 4.33
CA GLU A 29 -7.69 -9.61 3.54
C GLU A 29 -6.28 -9.57 2.92
N HIS A 30 -5.81 -8.38 2.54
CA HIS A 30 -4.45 -8.21 2.02
C HIS A 30 -3.41 -8.39 3.12
N ARG A 31 -3.66 -7.82 4.29
CA ARG A 31 -2.80 -7.98 5.46
C ARG A 31 -2.67 -9.46 5.85
N ASP A 32 -3.80 -10.17 5.94
CA ASP A 32 -3.82 -11.59 6.27
C ASP A 32 -3.09 -12.42 5.21
N PHE A 33 -3.30 -12.15 3.94
CA PHE A 33 -2.56 -12.78 2.84
C PHE A 33 -1.05 -12.58 3.00
N ILE A 34 -0.59 -11.37 3.31
CA ILE A 34 0.84 -11.09 3.51
C ILE A 34 1.40 -11.85 4.71
N HIS A 35 0.74 -11.77 5.86
CA HIS A 35 1.27 -12.34 7.09
C HIS A 35 1.14 -13.86 7.17
N GLN A 36 0.08 -14.44 6.60
CA GLN A 36 -0.19 -15.88 6.73
C GLN A 36 0.30 -16.68 5.52
N LYS A 37 0.20 -16.15 4.30
CA LYS A 37 0.52 -16.88 3.08
C LYS A 37 1.85 -16.46 2.46
N LEU A 38 1.99 -15.17 2.12
CA LEU A 38 3.18 -14.67 1.45
C LEU A 38 4.44 -14.82 2.31
N LYS A 39 4.35 -14.47 3.59
CA LYS A 39 5.47 -14.64 4.53
C LYS A 39 5.95 -16.09 4.58
N ARG A 40 5.03 -17.04 4.74
CA ARG A 40 5.37 -18.48 4.77
C ARG A 40 6.01 -18.94 3.47
N PHE A 41 5.49 -18.50 2.34
CA PHE A 41 6.08 -18.82 1.04
C PHE A 41 7.51 -18.31 0.92
N VAL A 42 7.75 -17.06 1.30
CA VAL A 42 9.09 -16.44 1.26
C VAL A 42 10.07 -17.16 2.19
N GLU A 43 9.64 -17.50 3.40
CA GLU A 43 10.51 -18.12 4.40
C GLU A 43 10.74 -19.60 4.12
N ASN A 44 9.71 -20.36 3.74
CA ASN A 44 9.81 -21.83 3.61
C ASN A 44 10.23 -22.28 2.20
N GLU A 45 9.68 -21.65 1.15
CA GLU A 45 9.93 -22.07 -0.23
C GLU A 45 11.14 -21.35 -0.86
N LEU A 46 11.31 -20.04 -0.53
CA LEU A 46 12.42 -19.27 -1.06
C LEU A 46 13.64 -19.23 -0.13
N GLY A 47 13.50 -19.68 1.12
CA GLY A 47 14.58 -19.66 2.11
C GLY A 47 15.06 -18.24 2.46
N CYS A 48 14.20 -17.22 2.27
CA CYS A 48 14.53 -15.82 2.52
C CYS A 48 13.88 -15.36 3.82
N LYS A 49 14.55 -14.46 4.55
CA LYS A 49 13.95 -13.81 5.70
C LYS A 49 12.85 -12.84 5.25
N PHE A 50 11.70 -12.85 5.91
CA PHE A 50 10.63 -11.87 5.67
C PHE A 50 10.60 -10.86 6.81
N THR A 51 10.86 -9.59 6.49
CA THR A 51 10.96 -8.51 7.48
C THR A 51 9.81 -7.53 7.29
N VAL A 52 9.00 -7.35 8.34
CA VAL A 52 7.95 -6.32 8.38
C VAL A 52 8.54 -5.07 9.01
N LEU A 53 8.46 -3.97 8.27
CA LEU A 53 8.88 -2.66 8.73
C LEU A 53 7.66 -1.79 9.02
N ARG A 54 7.69 -1.04 10.12
CA ARG A 54 6.68 -0.04 10.48
C ARG A 54 7.35 1.27 10.80
N SER A 55 6.66 2.36 10.50
CA SER A 55 7.08 3.71 10.91
C SER A 55 6.71 3.96 12.37
N ASP A 56 7.45 4.86 13.01
CA ASP A 56 7.05 5.44 14.31
C ASP A 56 5.80 6.32 14.17
N LYS A 57 5.46 6.73 12.93
CA LYS A 57 4.26 7.51 12.61
C LYS A 57 3.19 6.62 11.99
N THR A 58 1.96 6.84 12.45
CA THR A 58 0.73 6.21 11.95
C THR A 58 -0.06 7.15 11.05
N TYR A 59 -1.16 6.69 10.48
CA TYR A 59 -2.10 7.59 9.78
C TYR A 59 -2.77 8.56 10.74
N ASP A 60 -3.01 8.16 11.98
CA ASP A 60 -3.52 9.03 13.04
C ASP A 60 -2.63 10.27 13.23
N ASP A 61 -1.31 10.08 13.33
CA ASP A 61 -0.35 11.19 13.40
C ASP A 61 -0.37 12.09 12.16
N VAL A 62 -0.64 11.51 10.99
CA VAL A 62 -0.73 12.28 9.73
C VAL A 62 -2.02 13.07 9.67
N PHE A 63 -3.14 12.49 10.09
CA PHE A 63 -4.45 13.13 10.11
C PHE A 63 -4.53 14.26 11.13
N HIS A 64 -4.13 14.00 12.38
CA HIS A 64 -4.18 14.97 13.48
C HIS A 64 -3.01 15.96 13.50
N HIS A 65 -2.15 15.94 12.47
CA HIS A 65 -1.08 16.91 12.37
C HIS A 65 -1.61 18.34 12.33
N ILE A 66 -1.17 19.18 13.27
CA ILE A 66 -1.50 20.61 13.29
C ILE A 66 -0.66 21.34 12.24
N ILE A 67 -1.32 22.10 11.37
CA ILE A 67 -0.66 22.90 10.34
C ILE A 67 0.07 24.05 11.02
N THR A 68 1.38 24.16 10.79
CA THR A 68 2.27 25.09 11.51
C THR A 68 2.61 26.35 10.71
N ARG A 69 2.13 26.49 9.48
CA ARG A 69 2.45 27.63 8.59
C ARG A 69 1.35 27.85 7.55
N GLY A 70 1.20 29.11 7.16
CA GLY A 70 0.31 29.51 6.05
C GLY A 70 -1.11 29.86 6.51
N PRO A 71 -2.05 30.04 5.57
CA PRO A 71 -3.39 30.57 5.86
C PRO A 71 -4.26 29.61 6.69
N TYR A 72 -3.83 28.40 6.92
CA TYR A 72 -4.55 27.35 7.66
C TYR A 72 -3.82 26.95 8.95
N GLU A 73 -2.90 27.78 9.41
CA GLU A 73 -2.16 27.55 10.65
C GLU A 73 -3.10 27.37 11.85
N GLY A 74 -2.78 26.38 12.70
CA GLY A 74 -3.60 26.01 13.85
C GLY A 74 -4.71 25.00 13.55
N LEU A 75 -5.04 24.76 12.28
CA LEU A 75 -6.02 23.73 11.92
C LEU A 75 -5.37 22.33 11.90
N ILE A 76 -6.19 21.32 12.19
CA ILE A 76 -5.83 19.91 12.01
C ILE A 76 -5.88 19.60 10.51
N ARG A 77 -4.86 18.91 9.98
CA ARG A 77 -4.76 18.57 8.55
C ARG A 77 -6.00 17.89 8.02
N GLY A 78 -6.50 16.87 8.72
CA GLY A 78 -7.58 16.00 8.26
C GLY A 78 -7.13 14.96 7.26
N PHE A 79 -8.04 14.52 6.39
CA PHE A 79 -7.76 13.49 5.38
C PHE A 79 -6.65 13.90 4.40
N VAL A 80 -5.96 12.89 3.89
CA VAL A 80 -4.85 13.12 2.94
C VAL A 80 -5.39 13.50 1.58
N TRP A 81 -4.85 14.57 1.01
CA TRP A 81 -5.23 15.05 -0.31
C TRP A 81 -4.88 14.03 -1.41
N PRO A 82 -5.80 13.73 -2.35
CA PRO A 82 -5.53 12.86 -3.48
C PRO A 82 -4.38 13.37 -4.35
N GLY A 83 -3.45 12.48 -4.70
CA GLY A 83 -2.30 12.77 -5.57
C GLY A 83 -0.96 12.76 -4.83
N LYS A 84 -0.75 13.61 -3.83
CA LYS A 84 0.48 13.60 -3.00
C LYS A 84 0.21 12.90 -1.67
N CYS A 85 0.49 11.60 -1.62
CA CYS A 85 0.19 10.80 -0.45
C CYS A 85 1.15 11.10 0.71
N ALA A 86 0.68 11.84 1.72
CA ALA A 86 1.43 12.11 2.95
C ALA A 86 1.72 10.81 3.74
N VAL A 87 0.80 9.84 3.72
CA VAL A 87 1.00 8.52 4.35
C VAL A 87 2.19 7.80 3.73
N ASN A 88 2.31 7.80 2.40
CA ASN A 88 3.49 7.21 1.75
C ASN A 88 4.78 7.91 2.19
N ARG A 89 4.77 9.24 2.25
CA ARG A 89 5.94 10.04 2.63
C ARG A 89 6.35 9.81 4.09
N ASP A 90 5.38 9.79 5.01
CA ASP A 90 5.60 9.87 6.46
C ASP A 90 5.53 8.51 7.16
N CYS A 91 4.73 7.55 6.63
CA CYS A 91 4.53 6.25 7.26
C CYS A 91 5.17 5.09 6.50
N LYS A 92 5.24 5.13 5.15
CA LYS A 92 5.76 4.00 4.36
C LYS A 92 7.24 4.14 4.01
N MET A 93 7.67 5.30 3.56
CA MET A 93 9.04 5.50 3.07
C MET A 93 10.12 5.62 4.18
N PRO A 94 9.86 6.21 5.36
CA PRO A 94 10.90 6.36 6.37
C PRO A 94 11.51 5.03 6.86
N PRO A 95 10.73 4.01 7.24
CA PRO A 95 11.30 2.73 7.67
C PRO A 95 12.06 2.03 6.54
N LEU A 96 11.63 2.13 5.29
CA LEU A 96 12.36 1.60 4.14
C LEU A 96 13.72 2.30 3.97
N ARG A 97 13.74 3.63 4.04
CA ARG A 97 15.00 4.41 3.94
C ARG A 97 15.97 4.08 5.09
N LYS A 98 15.46 3.97 6.32
CA LYS A 98 16.25 3.57 7.49
C LYS A 98 16.85 2.18 7.30
N TYR A 99 16.04 1.22 6.82
CA TYR A 99 16.48 -0.13 6.53
C TYR A 99 17.58 -0.14 5.44
N HIS A 100 17.35 0.51 4.30
CA HIS A 100 18.33 0.57 3.21
C HIS A 100 19.63 1.24 3.62
N LYS A 101 19.56 2.30 4.44
CA LYS A 101 20.77 2.98 4.96
C LYS A 101 21.61 2.10 5.88
N ALA A 102 21.00 1.13 6.54
CA ALA A 102 21.70 0.19 7.43
C ALA A 102 22.31 -1.00 6.68
N GLN A 103 22.04 -1.15 5.37
CA GLN A 103 22.62 -2.23 4.58
C GLN A 103 24.03 -1.86 4.07
N PRO A 104 24.86 -2.86 3.74
CA PRO A 104 26.12 -2.65 3.04
C PRO A 104 25.94 -1.89 1.72
N ASP A 105 26.95 -1.09 1.32
CA ASP A 105 26.87 -0.22 0.14
C ASP A 105 26.70 -1.00 -1.19
N ASP A 106 27.16 -2.25 -1.24
CA ASP A 106 27.02 -3.15 -2.39
C ASP A 106 25.66 -3.88 -2.46
N THR A 107 24.76 -3.59 -1.52
CA THR A 107 23.40 -4.17 -1.50
C THR A 107 22.60 -3.73 -2.71
N ARG A 108 21.94 -4.69 -3.36
CA ARG A 108 21.01 -4.46 -4.48
C ARG A 108 19.59 -4.69 -4.02
N SER A 109 18.67 -3.84 -4.47
CA SER A 109 17.24 -3.97 -4.22
C SER A 109 16.52 -4.53 -5.44
N TYR A 110 15.76 -5.59 -5.27
CA TYR A 110 14.84 -6.06 -6.29
C TYR A 110 13.48 -5.40 -6.10
N VAL A 111 12.95 -4.82 -7.18
CA VAL A 111 11.66 -4.11 -7.16
C VAL A 111 10.71 -4.71 -8.20
N GLY A 112 9.45 -4.88 -7.84
CA GLY A 112 8.41 -5.43 -8.71
C GLY A 112 7.80 -4.35 -9.61
N ILE A 113 8.56 -3.83 -10.58
CA ILE A 113 8.06 -2.89 -11.59
C ILE A 113 8.10 -3.60 -12.94
N ALA A 114 6.96 -3.66 -13.63
CA ALA A 114 6.83 -4.38 -14.89
C ALA A 114 7.42 -3.59 -16.08
N LEU A 115 7.64 -4.28 -17.20
CA LEU A 115 8.22 -3.67 -18.40
C LEU A 115 7.36 -2.54 -18.97
N ASP A 116 6.06 -2.69 -18.90
CA ASP A 116 5.04 -1.75 -19.38
C ASP A 116 4.77 -0.57 -18.43
N GLU A 117 5.62 -0.39 -17.40
CA GLU A 117 5.59 0.75 -16.48
C GLU A 117 6.79 1.71 -16.69
N PRO A 118 7.02 2.29 -17.89
CA PRO A 118 8.26 3.00 -18.23
C PRO A 118 8.53 4.23 -17.35
N LYS A 119 7.47 4.93 -16.90
CA LYS A 119 7.59 6.09 -16.01
C LYS A 119 8.09 5.70 -14.61
N ARG A 120 7.79 4.50 -14.14
CA ARG A 120 8.29 3.96 -12.87
C ARG A 120 9.71 3.45 -13.02
N LEU A 121 9.99 2.72 -14.10
CA LEU A 121 11.34 2.22 -14.41
C LEU A 121 12.37 3.36 -14.56
N ALA A 122 11.98 4.48 -15.18
CA ALA A 122 12.84 5.66 -15.34
C ALA A 122 13.24 6.31 -14.00
N ARG A 123 12.54 6.05 -12.91
CA ARG A 123 12.81 6.61 -11.57
C ARG A 123 13.69 5.72 -10.70
N LEU A 124 14.00 4.50 -11.15
CA LEU A 124 14.87 3.58 -10.42
C LEU A 124 16.30 4.13 -10.34
N ASN A 125 16.93 3.92 -9.20
CA ASN A 125 18.37 4.09 -9.08
C ASN A 125 19.05 2.90 -9.77
N LYS A 126 19.56 3.14 -10.99
CA LYS A 126 20.15 2.10 -11.84
C LYS A 126 21.37 1.40 -11.23
N GLU A 127 22.00 2.02 -10.24
CA GLU A 127 23.13 1.43 -9.53
C GLU A 127 22.70 0.48 -8.41
N LYS A 128 21.54 0.72 -7.80
CA LYS A 128 21.06 0.00 -6.61
C LYS A 128 19.81 -0.83 -6.86
N ASP A 129 18.92 -0.38 -7.76
CA ASP A 129 17.61 -0.99 -7.97
C ASP A 129 17.56 -1.83 -9.25
N ILE A 130 17.04 -3.03 -9.17
CA ILE A 130 16.88 -3.96 -10.29
C ILE A 130 15.43 -4.38 -10.39
N SER A 131 14.79 -4.13 -11.53
CA SER A 131 13.52 -4.78 -11.85
C SER A 131 13.79 -6.10 -12.58
N LEU A 132 13.48 -7.22 -11.92
CA LEU A 132 13.56 -8.53 -12.57
C LEU A 132 12.47 -8.67 -13.63
N LEU A 133 11.27 -8.16 -13.41
CA LEU A 133 10.19 -8.19 -14.39
C LEU A 133 10.64 -7.52 -15.69
N ALA A 134 11.10 -6.28 -15.64
CA ALA A 134 11.59 -5.57 -16.83
C ALA A 134 12.83 -6.26 -17.46
N LYS A 135 13.75 -6.77 -16.63
CA LYS A 135 14.95 -7.49 -17.11
C LYS A 135 14.61 -8.73 -17.93
N TYR A 136 13.54 -9.44 -17.56
CA TYR A 136 13.08 -10.65 -18.25
C TYR A 136 11.93 -10.39 -19.23
N GLY A 137 11.67 -9.13 -19.58
CA GLY A 137 10.66 -8.77 -20.57
C GLY A 137 9.22 -9.00 -20.10
N MET A 138 8.97 -9.08 -18.77
CA MET A 138 7.65 -9.38 -18.21
C MET A 138 6.83 -8.12 -18.02
N THR A 139 5.60 -8.15 -18.53
CA THR A 139 4.56 -7.14 -18.31
C THR A 139 3.83 -7.33 -16.98
N GLU A 140 2.97 -6.38 -16.62
CA GLU A 140 2.09 -6.50 -15.45
C GLU A 140 1.16 -7.73 -15.59
N ALA A 141 0.64 -7.99 -16.80
CA ALA A 141 -0.16 -9.18 -17.09
C ALA A 141 0.62 -10.50 -16.92
N ASP A 142 1.92 -10.51 -17.26
CA ASP A 142 2.77 -11.69 -17.03
C ASP A 142 3.01 -11.92 -15.54
N ALA A 143 3.25 -10.85 -14.79
CA ALA A 143 3.41 -10.92 -13.34
C ALA A 143 2.13 -11.44 -12.66
N TRP A 144 0.97 -11.01 -13.14
CA TRP A 144 -0.34 -11.50 -12.68
C TRP A 144 -0.47 -13.00 -12.90
N ARG A 145 -0.27 -13.49 -14.14
CA ARG A 145 -0.31 -14.93 -14.48
C ARG A 145 0.67 -15.76 -13.64
N LEU A 146 1.84 -15.18 -13.36
CA LEU A 146 2.82 -15.84 -12.50
C LEU A 146 2.30 -15.98 -11.06
N CYS A 147 1.70 -14.94 -10.51
CA CYS A 147 1.09 -14.97 -9.18
C CYS A 147 -0.07 -15.99 -9.12
N GLU A 148 -0.93 -16.03 -10.13
CA GLU A 148 -2.00 -17.05 -10.23
C GLU A 148 -1.44 -18.46 -10.26
N LYS A 149 -0.42 -18.73 -11.08
CA LYS A 149 0.22 -20.06 -11.20
C LYS A 149 0.73 -20.59 -9.86
N TYR A 150 1.21 -19.70 -8.99
CA TYR A 150 1.72 -20.09 -7.67
C TYR A 150 0.71 -19.86 -6.54
N ASP A 151 -0.53 -19.53 -6.87
CA ASP A 151 -1.58 -19.19 -5.90
C ASP A 151 -1.14 -18.06 -4.95
N MET A 152 -0.42 -17.07 -5.48
CA MET A 152 0.13 -15.91 -4.77
C MET A 152 -0.55 -14.61 -5.17
N LEU A 153 -1.77 -14.67 -5.69
CA LEU A 153 -2.58 -13.50 -5.95
C LEU A 153 -3.31 -13.06 -4.68
N SER A 154 -3.20 -11.80 -4.32
CA SER A 154 -3.90 -11.27 -3.16
C SER A 154 -5.42 -11.29 -3.36
N PRO A 155 -6.23 -11.66 -2.33
CA PRO A 155 -7.69 -11.64 -2.41
C PRO A 155 -8.28 -10.27 -2.80
N CYS A 156 -7.57 -9.18 -2.51
CA CYS A 156 -8.01 -7.84 -2.88
C CYS A 156 -8.20 -7.64 -4.38
N TYR A 157 -7.54 -8.42 -5.21
CA TYR A 157 -7.69 -8.34 -6.67
C TYR A 157 -9.05 -8.82 -7.18
N GLN A 158 -9.90 -9.38 -6.32
CA GLN A 158 -11.29 -9.69 -6.65
C GLN A 158 -12.17 -8.42 -6.76
N HIS A 159 -11.75 -7.32 -6.13
CA HIS A 159 -12.51 -6.07 -6.10
C HIS A 159 -11.67 -4.81 -6.36
N SER A 160 -10.38 -4.97 -6.59
CA SER A 160 -9.45 -3.87 -6.82
C SER A 160 -8.41 -4.22 -7.89
N LYS A 161 -7.96 -3.22 -8.65
CA LYS A 161 -6.80 -3.35 -9.56
C LYS A 161 -5.47 -3.15 -8.85
N ARG A 162 -5.48 -2.78 -7.60
CA ARG A 162 -4.27 -2.47 -6.82
C ARG A 162 -4.50 -2.77 -5.34
N ASN A 163 -3.42 -2.95 -4.61
CA ASN A 163 -3.45 -3.01 -3.16
C ASN A 163 -3.10 -1.63 -2.57
N GLY A 164 -3.65 -1.31 -1.42
CA GLY A 164 -3.38 -0.05 -0.74
C GLY A 164 -4.02 0.01 0.63
N CYS A 165 -3.90 1.17 1.26
CA CYS A 165 -4.54 1.43 2.54
C CYS A 165 -6.06 1.47 2.36
N TRP A 166 -6.81 0.91 3.32
CA TRP A 166 -8.27 0.92 3.30
C TRP A 166 -8.90 2.33 3.39
N PHE A 167 -8.13 3.32 3.82
CA PHE A 167 -8.47 4.74 3.84
C PHE A 167 -7.83 5.55 2.70
N CYS A 168 -7.54 4.93 1.57
CA CYS A 168 -6.83 5.59 0.47
C CYS A 168 -7.71 6.64 -0.23
N PRO A 169 -7.25 7.90 -0.36
CA PRO A 169 -8.02 8.96 -1.04
C PRO A 169 -8.16 8.75 -2.56
N ASN A 170 -7.38 7.81 -3.12
CA ASN A 170 -7.46 7.42 -4.52
C ASN A 170 -8.14 6.05 -4.71
N ALA A 171 -8.91 5.60 -3.72
CA ALA A 171 -9.67 4.35 -3.84
C ALA A 171 -10.74 4.46 -4.92
N SER A 172 -10.91 3.39 -5.68
CA SER A 172 -12.00 3.25 -6.65
C SER A 172 -13.34 3.04 -5.94
N THR A 173 -14.44 3.22 -6.66
CA THR A 173 -15.77 2.95 -6.12
C THR A 173 -15.91 1.51 -5.63
N SER A 174 -15.31 0.54 -6.32
CA SER A 174 -15.32 -0.87 -5.90
C SER A 174 -14.57 -1.09 -4.59
N GLU A 175 -13.38 -0.48 -4.43
CA GLU A 175 -12.61 -0.53 -3.18
C GLU A 175 -13.38 0.11 -2.02
N LEU A 176 -13.99 1.27 -2.23
CA LEU A 176 -14.83 1.94 -1.22
C LEU A 176 -16.07 1.12 -0.87
N SER A 177 -16.75 0.52 -1.87
CA SER A 177 -17.89 -0.35 -1.65
C SER A 177 -17.51 -1.59 -0.83
N HIS A 178 -16.34 -2.17 -1.12
CA HIS A 178 -15.81 -3.28 -0.32
C HIS A 178 -15.65 -2.87 1.15
N MET A 179 -15.03 -1.73 1.41
CA MET A 179 -14.81 -1.25 2.79
C MET A 179 -16.11 -0.95 3.51
N VAL A 180 -17.05 -0.23 2.88
CA VAL A 180 -18.34 0.12 3.49
C VAL A 180 -19.16 -1.13 3.85
N ASN A 181 -19.17 -2.16 2.99
CA ASN A 181 -20.05 -3.31 3.15
C ASN A 181 -19.39 -4.50 3.87
N ARG A 182 -18.06 -4.65 3.82
CA ARG A 182 -17.34 -5.78 4.43
C ARG A 182 -16.62 -5.42 5.72
N HIS A 183 -16.22 -4.17 5.86
CA HIS A 183 -15.48 -3.66 7.02
C HIS A 183 -16.13 -2.36 7.55
N PRO A 184 -17.44 -2.40 7.88
CA PRO A 184 -18.16 -1.21 8.31
C PRO A 184 -17.56 -0.60 9.59
N ASP A 185 -17.04 -1.41 10.50
CA ASP A 185 -16.36 -1.02 11.72
C ASP A 185 -15.12 -0.15 11.45
N LEU A 186 -14.32 -0.50 10.46
CA LEU A 186 -13.18 0.32 10.02
C LEU A 186 -13.64 1.60 9.32
N PHE A 187 -14.68 1.49 8.50
CA PHE A 187 -15.19 2.67 7.78
C PHE A 187 -15.84 3.69 8.72
N GLU A 188 -16.48 3.24 9.81
CA GLU A 188 -17.03 4.12 10.86
C GLU A 188 -15.95 4.98 11.51
N LYS A 189 -14.74 4.48 11.70
CA LYS A 189 -13.63 5.29 12.23
C LYS A 189 -13.31 6.49 11.34
N LEU A 190 -13.46 6.37 10.03
CA LEU A 190 -13.28 7.52 9.13
C LEU A 190 -14.41 8.53 9.28
N ILE A 191 -15.64 8.07 9.54
CA ILE A 191 -16.78 8.93 9.80
C ILE A 191 -16.61 9.65 11.13
N GLU A 192 -16.15 8.97 12.19
CA GLU A 192 -15.81 9.59 13.45
C GLU A 192 -14.77 10.70 13.26
N TRP A 193 -13.73 10.43 12.50
CA TRP A 193 -12.68 11.41 12.21
C TRP A 193 -13.17 12.59 11.36
N GLU A 194 -14.11 12.38 10.45
CA GLU A 194 -14.75 13.45 9.69
C GLU A 194 -15.37 14.53 10.59
N HIS A 195 -15.85 14.15 11.78
CA HIS A 195 -16.51 15.04 12.74
C HIS A 195 -15.54 15.72 13.72
N THR A 196 -14.24 15.48 13.59
CA THR A 196 -13.22 16.18 14.39
C THR A 196 -13.33 17.69 14.15
N ASP A 197 -13.25 18.47 15.23
CA ASP A 197 -13.25 19.93 15.15
C ASP A 197 -11.99 20.47 14.49
N ASN A 198 -12.08 21.66 13.92
CA ASN A 198 -10.96 22.40 13.33
C ASN A 198 -10.21 21.66 12.20
N LEU A 199 -10.87 20.75 11.46
CA LEU A 199 -10.28 20.10 10.30
C LEU A 199 -10.12 21.07 9.13
N TYR A 200 -8.94 21.07 8.54
CA TYR A 200 -8.69 21.74 7.26
C TYR A 200 -9.34 20.98 6.10
N TYR A 201 -9.21 19.64 6.06
CA TYR A 201 -9.74 18.85 4.95
C TYR A 201 -10.54 17.64 5.44
N ARG A 202 -11.86 17.66 5.16
CA ARG A 202 -12.83 16.65 5.64
C ARG A 202 -13.16 15.55 4.62
N ARG A 203 -12.74 15.69 3.38
CA ARG A 203 -13.09 14.73 2.32
C ARG A 203 -12.10 13.57 2.27
N LEU A 204 -12.60 12.34 2.18
CA LEU A 204 -11.77 11.16 1.98
C LEU A 204 -11.29 11.09 0.52
N THR A 205 -12.17 11.36 -0.44
CA THR A 205 -11.84 11.45 -1.87
C THR A 205 -11.75 12.92 -2.31
N ARG A 206 -11.62 13.17 -3.60
CA ARG A 206 -11.65 14.55 -4.14
C ARG A 206 -12.98 15.25 -3.92
N THR A 207 -14.07 14.50 -3.90
CA THR A 207 -15.43 15.04 -3.96
C THR A 207 -16.27 14.73 -2.74
N GLU A 208 -15.99 13.60 -2.04
CA GLU A 208 -16.88 13.07 -1.04
C GLU A 208 -16.20 12.90 0.32
N THR A 209 -16.96 13.15 1.37
CA THR A 209 -16.64 12.80 2.76
C THR A 209 -16.93 11.32 3.02
N PRO A 210 -16.40 10.72 4.10
CA PRO A 210 -16.75 9.35 4.50
C PRO A 210 -18.25 9.13 4.65
N SER A 211 -18.98 10.05 5.28
CA SER A 211 -20.44 9.95 5.46
C SER A 211 -21.19 9.93 4.13
N GLU A 212 -20.81 10.80 3.18
CA GLU A 212 -21.39 10.85 1.84
C GLU A 212 -21.13 9.55 1.07
N ILE A 213 -19.91 9.01 1.15
CA ILE A 213 -19.54 7.73 0.54
C ILE A 213 -20.39 6.60 1.12
N LYS A 214 -20.51 6.53 2.45
CA LYS A 214 -21.34 5.51 3.11
C LYS A 214 -22.79 5.61 2.66
N ALA A 215 -23.39 6.80 2.67
CA ALA A 215 -24.77 7.01 2.23
C ALA A 215 -25.01 6.57 0.77
N ARG A 216 -24.02 6.79 -0.10
CA ARG A 216 -24.10 6.39 -1.52
C ARG A 216 -23.93 4.89 -1.75
N LEU A 217 -23.13 4.20 -0.93
CA LEU A 217 -22.68 2.82 -1.16
C LEU A 217 -23.34 1.79 -0.24
N SER A 218 -23.95 2.18 0.87
CA SER A 218 -24.63 1.26 1.77
C SER A 218 -25.77 0.51 1.04
N GLY A 219 -25.80 -0.80 1.21
CA GLY A 219 -26.86 -1.65 0.65
C GLY A 219 -26.77 -1.90 -0.86
N LYS A 220 -25.75 -1.38 -1.56
CA LYS A 220 -25.51 -1.73 -2.96
C LYS A 220 -24.68 -3.00 -3.04
N SER A 221 -25.15 -3.99 -3.81
CA SER A 221 -24.33 -5.16 -4.16
C SER A 221 -23.02 -4.69 -4.78
N GLN A 222 -21.92 -5.37 -4.42
CA GLN A 222 -20.62 -5.07 -5.02
C GLN A 222 -20.73 -5.23 -6.54
N PRO A 223 -20.30 -4.26 -7.35
CA PRO A 223 -20.16 -4.48 -8.77
C PRO A 223 -19.16 -5.64 -8.97
N GLU A 224 -19.57 -6.67 -9.72
CA GLU A 224 -18.67 -7.74 -10.12
C GLU A 224 -17.48 -7.12 -10.87
N PHE A 225 -16.31 -7.34 -10.34
CA PHE A 225 -15.09 -6.86 -10.94
C PHE A 225 -14.67 -7.84 -12.03
N SER A 226 -15.14 -7.60 -13.26
CA SER A 226 -14.68 -8.36 -14.42
C SER A 226 -13.30 -7.86 -14.82
N ILE A 227 -12.29 -8.72 -14.69
CA ILE A 227 -10.97 -8.50 -15.28
C ILE A 227 -11.16 -8.72 -16.79
N SER A 228 -11.44 -7.65 -17.53
CA SER A 228 -11.31 -7.71 -18.98
C SER A 228 -9.81 -7.84 -19.29
N ASN A 229 -9.44 -9.01 -19.78
CA ASN A 229 -8.12 -9.23 -20.42
C ASN A 229 -8.01 -8.25 -21.59
N GLN A 230 -7.31 -7.15 -21.41
CA GLN A 230 -6.80 -6.29 -22.47
C GLN A 230 -5.29 -6.39 -22.50
#